data_ccbd669a987729ef6fc35464d19ff737
#
_entry.id   ccbd669a987729ef6fc35464d19ff737
#
_cell.length_a   1.000
_cell.length_b   1.000
_cell.length_c   1.000
_cell.angle_alpha   90.00
_cell.angle_beta   90.00
_cell.angle_gamma   90.00
#
_symmetry.space_group_name_H-M   'P 1'
#
loop_
_entity.id
_entity.type
_entity.pdbx_description
1 polymer ?
#
loop_
_entity_poly.entity_id
_entity_poly.type
_entity_poly.pdbx_seq_one_letter_code
_entity_poly.pdbx_strand_id
1 'polypeptide(L)'
;MTTLSTPQPATPPIVDEPGLGRVQCWPLPTDENTLWLLLKDIFQGYWRDIHFGTLVPGAVWEIRAPGAPVNVGLLDGYATVDFGAWHFHLCIGHFSGTTPEQAAQRRTGRAEFYRVLGRDGAPRSWGVRLFTAAGDQQMTVFLPNPFLGDDGRLARQPDWSKLAAWDELRRAYLDRPADPLDRSGSGPVCGG
;
A
#
# COMPACT_ATOMS: atom_id res chain seq x y z
N MET A 1 -5.39 -17.48 24.62
CA MET A 1 -4.02 -17.76 24.13
C MET A 1 -3.45 -16.46 23.63
N THR A 2 -2.52 -15.87 24.37
CA THR A 2 -1.88 -14.59 24.02
C THR A 2 -0.84 -14.88 22.96
N THR A 3 -1.08 -14.51 21.72
CA THR A 3 -0.06 -14.56 20.66
C THR A 3 1.02 -13.55 21.00
N LEU A 4 2.20 -14.03 21.37
CA LEU A 4 3.39 -13.20 21.50
C LEU A 4 3.73 -12.64 20.12
N SER A 5 3.42 -11.36 19.90
CA SER A 5 3.86 -10.63 18.72
C SER A 5 5.39 -10.60 18.74
N THR A 6 6.03 -11.17 17.75
CA THR A 6 7.49 -11.08 17.58
C THR A 6 7.85 -9.59 17.42
N PRO A 7 8.79 -9.04 18.21
CA PRO A 7 9.17 -7.64 18.07
C PRO A 7 9.64 -7.38 16.63
N GLN A 8 8.98 -6.48 15.92
CA GLN A 8 9.45 -6.07 14.60
C GLN A 8 10.78 -5.34 14.76
N PRO A 9 11.76 -5.60 13.88
CA PRO A 9 13.04 -4.91 13.92
C PRO A 9 12.83 -3.39 13.81
N ALA A 10 13.62 -2.63 14.53
CA ALA A 10 13.50 -1.16 14.60
C ALA A 10 13.52 -0.51 13.22
N THR A 11 14.32 -1.01 12.30
CA THR A 11 14.39 -0.58 10.90
C THR A 11 14.47 -1.82 10.01
N PRO A 12 13.55 -2.01 9.05
CA PRO A 12 13.61 -3.15 8.16
C PRO A 12 14.83 -3.07 7.23
N PRO A 13 15.35 -4.22 6.77
CA PRO A 13 16.45 -4.24 5.82
C PRO A 13 16.03 -3.60 4.49
N ILE A 14 17.02 -3.08 3.76
CA ILE A 14 16.83 -2.67 2.37
C ILE A 14 17.03 -3.90 1.50
N VAL A 15 16.09 -4.14 0.59
CA VAL A 15 16.10 -5.23 -0.38
C VAL A 15 16.10 -4.65 -1.78
N ASP A 16 16.90 -5.22 -2.68
CA ASP A 16 16.83 -4.89 -4.09
C ASP A 16 15.75 -5.73 -4.77
N GLU A 17 14.69 -5.09 -5.26
CA GLU A 17 13.60 -5.75 -5.96
C GLU A 17 13.68 -5.48 -7.46
N PRO A 18 13.61 -6.54 -8.31
CA PRO A 18 13.59 -6.36 -9.77
C PRO A 18 12.48 -5.41 -10.23
N GLY A 19 12.84 -4.42 -11.05
CA GLY A 19 11.90 -3.43 -11.59
C GLY A 19 11.50 -2.30 -10.64
N LEU A 20 11.75 -2.42 -9.33
CA LEU A 20 11.42 -1.39 -8.35
C LEU A 20 12.67 -0.75 -7.70
N GLY A 21 13.78 -1.49 -7.65
CA GLY A 21 15.03 -1.05 -7.05
C GLY A 21 15.10 -1.30 -5.55
N ARG A 22 15.72 -0.38 -4.82
CA ARG A 22 15.94 -0.50 -3.37
C ARG A 22 14.67 -0.19 -2.58
N VAL A 23 14.19 -1.16 -1.82
CA VAL A 23 12.92 -1.08 -1.09
C VAL A 23 13.12 -1.40 0.38
N GLN A 24 12.40 -0.70 1.24
CA GLN A 24 12.20 -1.08 2.63
C GLN A 24 10.73 -1.43 2.85
N CYS A 25 10.48 -2.59 3.49
CA CYS A 25 9.13 -3.11 3.70
C CYS A 25 8.86 -3.36 5.18
N TRP A 26 7.68 -2.99 5.61
CA TRP A 26 7.14 -3.26 6.95
C TRP A 26 5.96 -4.22 6.81
N PRO A 27 6.13 -5.50 7.19
CA PRO A 27 5.04 -6.47 7.13
C PRO A 27 3.84 -6.05 7.97
N LEU A 28 2.66 -6.37 7.46
CA LEU A 28 1.38 -6.22 8.14
C LEU A 28 0.81 -7.59 8.51
N PRO A 29 0.04 -7.71 9.59
CA PRO A 29 -0.82 -8.87 9.80
C PRO A 29 -1.77 -9.05 8.62
N THR A 30 -2.00 -10.32 8.22
CA THR A 30 -2.88 -10.65 7.09
C THR A 30 -4.21 -11.24 7.55
N ASP A 31 -4.58 -11.04 8.80
CA ASP A 31 -5.93 -11.37 9.26
C ASP A 31 -6.96 -10.44 8.59
N GLU A 32 -8.15 -11.00 8.35
CA GLU A 32 -9.22 -10.32 7.61
C GLU A 32 -9.60 -8.98 8.22
N ASN A 33 -9.66 -8.89 9.55
CA ASN A 33 -10.08 -7.67 10.23
C ASN A 33 -9.06 -6.55 10.06
N THR A 34 -7.76 -6.84 10.23
CA THR A 34 -6.69 -5.85 10.03
C THR A 34 -6.67 -5.34 8.60
N LEU A 35 -6.74 -6.25 7.61
CA LEU A 35 -6.75 -5.87 6.20
C LEU A 35 -8.01 -5.09 5.82
N TRP A 36 -9.16 -5.50 6.36
CA TRP A 36 -10.42 -4.79 6.16
C TRP A 36 -10.36 -3.35 6.67
N LEU A 37 -9.93 -3.15 7.90
CA LEU A 37 -9.81 -1.81 8.49
C LEU A 37 -8.82 -0.94 7.70
N LEU A 38 -7.67 -1.48 7.32
CA LEU A 38 -6.68 -0.78 6.52
C LEU A 38 -7.25 -0.31 5.18
N LEU A 39 -7.91 -1.21 4.44
CA LEU A 39 -8.51 -0.86 3.14
C LEU A 39 -9.63 0.16 3.29
N LYS A 40 -10.45 0.01 4.33
CA LYS A 40 -11.51 0.97 4.65
C LYS A 40 -10.93 2.35 4.92
N ASP A 41 -9.91 2.46 5.78
CA ASP A 41 -9.27 3.73 6.11
C ASP A 41 -8.63 4.36 4.88
N ILE A 42 -7.93 3.58 4.05
CA ILE A 42 -7.32 4.06 2.80
C ILE A 42 -8.39 4.61 1.85
N PHE A 43 -9.40 3.81 1.53
CA PHE A 43 -10.36 4.18 0.47
C PHE A 43 -11.46 5.14 0.92
N GLN A 44 -11.77 5.23 2.21
CA GLN A 44 -12.67 6.24 2.74
C GLN A 44 -11.95 7.54 3.13
N GLY A 45 -10.75 7.43 3.71
CA GLY A 45 -10.00 8.59 4.21
C GLY A 45 -9.16 9.31 3.16
N TYR A 46 -8.53 8.56 2.25
CA TYR A 46 -7.48 9.08 1.36
C TYR A 46 -7.76 8.90 -0.13
N TRP A 47 -8.97 8.46 -0.51
CA TRP A 47 -9.34 8.14 -1.90
C TRP A 47 -8.96 9.21 -2.93
N ARG A 48 -8.97 10.49 -2.53
CA ARG A 48 -8.69 11.64 -3.39
C ARG A 48 -7.23 11.74 -3.78
N ASP A 49 -6.35 11.34 -2.88
CA ASP A 49 -4.92 11.65 -2.93
C ASP A 49 -4.06 10.44 -3.28
N ILE A 50 -4.67 9.27 -3.42
CA ILE A 50 -3.98 8.01 -3.75
C ILE A 50 -4.16 7.65 -5.22
N HIS A 51 -3.20 6.86 -5.72
CA HIS A 51 -3.37 6.04 -6.91
C HIS A 51 -3.31 4.58 -6.48
N PHE A 52 -4.00 3.72 -7.20
CA PHE A 52 -4.00 2.30 -6.88
C PHE A 52 -4.17 1.44 -8.14
N GLY A 53 -3.74 0.20 -8.04
CA GLY A 53 -3.84 -0.77 -9.11
C GLY A 53 -2.90 -1.93 -8.92
N THR A 54 -2.75 -2.76 -9.92
CA THR A 54 -1.85 -3.91 -9.92
C THR A 54 -0.57 -3.60 -10.68
N LEU A 55 0.56 -4.13 -10.21
CA LEU A 55 1.79 -4.21 -10.97
C LEU A 55 1.98 -5.63 -11.46
N VAL A 56 2.19 -5.78 -12.75
CA VAL A 56 2.61 -7.05 -13.35
C VAL A 56 3.86 -6.79 -14.20
N PRO A 57 4.67 -7.81 -14.53
CA PRO A 57 5.83 -7.62 -15.38
C PRO A 57 5.47 -6.89 -16.68
N GLY A 58 6.02 -5.69 -16.88
CA GLY A 58 5.80 -4.87 -18.07
C GLY A 58 4.56 -3.97 -18.06
N ALA A 59 3.74 -3.97 -16.98
CA ALA A 59 2.60 -3.06 -16.86
C ALA A 59 2.32 -2.63 -15.43
N VAL A 60 1.88 -1.38 -15.29
CA VAL A 60 1.43 -0.77 -14.05
C VAL A 60 0.09 -0.09 -14.27
N TRP A 61 -0.86 -0.30 -13.38
CA TRP A 61 -2.12 0.43 -13.37
C TRP A 61 -2.09 1.44 -12.23
N GLU A 62 -2.17 2.72 -12.57
CA GLU A 62 -2.26 3.83 -11.63
C GLU A 62 -3.62 4.49 -11.80
N ILE A 63 -4.62 3.94 -11.13
CA ILE A 63 -5.99 4.39 -11.19
C ILE A 63 -6.20 5.47 -10.14
N ARG A 64 -6.76 6.60 -10.53
CA ARG A 64 -7.28 7.63 -9.63
C ARG A 64 -8.79 7.44 -9.47
N ALA A 65 -9.28 7.51 -8.24
CA ALA A 65 -10.71 7.44 -7.99
C ALA A 65 -11.42 8.66 -8.60
N PRO A 66 -12.56 8.46 -9.30
CA PRO A 66 -13.32 9.57 -9.90
C PRO A 66 -14.07 10.40 -8.85
N GLY A 67 -14.26 9.87 -7.67
CA GLY A 67 -14.97 10.45 -6.54
C GLY A 67 -14.80 9.59 -5.29
N ALA A 68 -15.44 9.98 -4.20
CA ALA A 68 -15.51 9.14 -3.02
C ALA A 68 -16.21 7.80 -3.36
N PRO A 69 -15.77 6.68 -2.78
CA PRO A 69 -16.49 5.42 -2.97
C PRO A 69 -17.93 5.55 -2.42
N VAL A 70 -18.88 5.04 -3.16
CA VAL A 70 -20.29 4.97 -2.74
C VAL A 70 -20.51 3.88 -1.70
N ASN A 71 -19.64 2.86 -1.71
CA ASN A 71 -19.62 1.80 -0.71
C ASN A 71 -18.21 1.21 -0.56
N VAL A 72 -17.86 0.91 0.68
CA VAL A 72 -16.71 0.08 1.03
C VAL A 72 -17.24 -1.03 1.93
N GLY A 73 -17.33 -2.25 1.42
CA GLY A 73 -18.00 -3.39 2.06
C GLY A 73 -17.10 -4.61 2.21
N LEU A 74 -17.42 -5.47 3.15
CA LEU A 74 -16.80 -6.78 3.35
C LEU A 74 -17.89 -7.85 3.26
N LEU A 75 -17.74 -8.79 2.35
CA LEU A 75 -18.66 -9.90 2.17
C LEU A 75 -17.91 -11.16 1.76
N ASP A 76 -18.11 -12.26 2.49
CA ASP A 76 -17.57 -13.59 2.20
C ASP A 76 -16.05 -13.55 1.87
N GLY A 77 -15.29 -12.89 2.73
CA GLY A 77 -13.84 -12.78 2.60
C GLY A 77 -13.34 -11.76 1.56
N TYR A 78 -14.24 -11.08 0.85
CA TYR A 78 -13.87 -10.06 -0.14
C TYR A 78 -14.14 -8.66 0.38
N ALA A 79 -13.10 -7.83 0.43
CA ALA A 79 -13.24 -6.39 0.54
C ALA A 79 -13.63 -5.83 -0.83
N THR A 80 -14.73 -5.07 -0.86
CA THR A 80 -15.26 -4.42 -2.08
C THR A 80 -15.18 -2.92 -1.94
N VAL A 81 -14.60 -2.25 -2.91
CA VAL A 81 -14.64 -0.79 -3.02
C VAL A 81 -15.41 -0.43 -4.28
N ASP A 82 -16.52 0.26 -4.11
CA ASP A 82 -17.45 0.61 -5.18
C ASP A 82 -17.47 2.13 -5.40
N PHE A 83 -17.18 2.56 -6.62
CA PHE A 83 -17.20 3.94 -7.05
C PHE A 83 -18.43 4.27 -7.91
N GLY A 84 -19.43 3.40 -7.92
CA GLY A 84 -20.68 3.56 -8.67
C GLY A 84 -20.55 3.09 -10.13
N ALA A 85 -19.69 3.70 -10.92
CA ALA A 85 -19.48 3.32 -12.33
C ALA A 85 -18.68 2.00 -12.46
N TRP A 86 -17.87 1.67 -11.49
CA TRP A 86 -17.05 0.47 -11.42
C TRP A 86 -16.66 0.16 -9.97
N HIS A 87 -16.28 -1.07 -9.73
CA HIS A 87 -15.81 -1.52 -8.41
C HIS A 87 -14.73 -2.58 -8.58
N PHE A 88 -14.03 -2.87 -7.48
CA PHE A 88 -13.11 -3.99 -7.41
C PHE A 88 -13.31 -4.78 -6.12
N HIS A 89 -12.81 -6.01 -6.14
CA HIS A 89 -12.83 -6.92 -5.00
C HIS A 89 -11.42 -7.41 -4.70
N LEU A 90 -11.06 -7.46 -3.41
CA LEU A 90 -9.82 -8.06 -2.92
C LEU A 90 -10.16 -9.20 -1.97
N CYS A 91 -9.66 -10.39 -2.24
CA CYS A 91 -9.82 -11.55 -1.36
C CYS A 91 -8.86 -11.41 -0.17
N ILE A 92 -9.38 -10.97 0.97
CA ILE A 92 -8.60 -10.75 2.20
C ILE A 92 -8.93 -11.76 3.30
N GLY A 93 -10.03 -12.47 3.17
CA GLY A 93 -10.55 -13.43 4.15
C GLY A 93 -10.89 -14.79 3.55
N HIS A 94 -11.69 -15.54 4.28
CA HIS A 94 -12.16 -16.83 3.83
C HIS A 94 -13.32 -16.66 2.83
N PHE A 95 -13.17 -17.22 1.64
CA PHE A 95 -14.19 -17.26 0.61
C PHE A 95 -14.86 -18.64 0.57
N SER A 96 -16.18 -18.70 0.78
CA SER A 96 -16.93 -19.95 0.85
C SER A 96 -17.27 -20.56 -0.52
N GLY A 97 -17.21 -19.78 -1.60
CA GLY A 97 -17.64 -20.16 -2.95
C GLY A 97 -16.63 -21.02 -3.74
N THR A 98 -15.63 -21.62 -3.08
CA THR A 98 -14.61 -22.46 -3.74
C THR A 98 -14.04 -23.51 -2.79
N THR A 99 -13.10 -24.36 -3.26
CA THR A 99 -12.46 -25.33 -2.38
C THR A 99 -11.54 -24.61 -1.36
N PRO A 100 -11.31 -25.21 -0.17
CA PRO A 100 -10.43 -24.64 0.84
C PRO A 100 -9.02 -24.31 0.30
N GLU A 101 -8.47 -25.15 -0.57
CA GLU A 101 -7.16 -24.98 -1.18
C GLU A 101 -7.12 -23.75 -2.11
N GLN A 102 -8.13 -23.60 -2.96
CA GLN A 102 -8.25 -22.44 -3.85
C GLN A 102 -8.52 -21.16 -3.07
N ALA A 103 -9.37 -21.22 -2.03
CA ALA A 103 -9.60 -20.08 -1.15
C ALA A 103 -8.32 -19.61 -0.48
N ALA A 104 -7.50 -20.54 0.03
CA ALA A 104 -6.23 -20.25 0.66
C ALA A 104 -5.22 -19.59 -0.32
N GLN A 105 -5.17 -20.04 -1.57
CA GLN A 105 -4.27 -19.48 -2.59
C GLN A 105 -4.67 -18.05 -3.01
N ARG A 106 -5.97 -17.78 -3.11
CA ARG A 106 -6.48 -16.46 -3.54
C ARG A 106 -6.40 -15.38 -2.47
N ARG A 107 -6.48 -15.80 -1.20
CA ARG A 107 -6.47 -14.88 -0.07
C ARG A 107 -5.14 -14.13 0.02
N THR A 108 -5.20 -12.90 0.52
CA THR A 108 -3.99 -12.15 0.87
C THR A 108 -3.14 -12.95 1.85
N GLY A 109 -1.94 -13.30 1.42
CA GLY A 109 -0.95 -14.03 2.22
C GLY A 109 0.21 -13.14 2.67
N ARG A 110 0.40 -11.97 2.02
CA ARG A 110 1.37 -10.95 2.41
C ARG A 110 0.79 -9.57 2.17
N ALA A 111 0.96 -8.70 3.15
CA ALA A 111 0.64 -7.29 3.06
C ALA A 111 1.75 -6.49 3.75
N GLU A 112 2.06 -5.32 3.22
CA GLU A 112 3.16 -4.53 3.76
C GLU A 112 3.03 -3.05 3.39
N PHE A 113 3.48 -2.18 4.28
CA PHE A 113 3.91 -0.84 3.91
C PHE A 113 5.27 -0.93 3.24
N TYR A 114 5.52 -0.10 2.25
CA TYR A 114 6.83 -0.03 1.60
C TYR A 114 7.21 1.41 1.25
N ARG A 115 8.52 1.64 1.17
CA ARG A 115 9.07 2.83 0.54
C ARG A 115 10.19 2.45 -0.42
N VAL A 116 10.28 3.14 -1.53
CA VAL A 116 11.36 2.99 -2.50
C VAL A 116 12.43 4.03 -2.20
N LEU A 117 13.68 3.61 -2.22
CA LEU A 117 14.84 4.47 -1.93
C LEU A 117 15.59 4.79 -3.22
N GLY A 118 15.99 6.04 -3.37
CA GLY A 118 16.94 6.44 -4.39
C GLY A 118 18.35 5.91 -4.13
N ARG A 119 19.26 6.12 -5.10
CA ARG A 119 20.68 5.74 -4.98
C ARG A 119 21.38 6.42 -3.80
N ASP A 120 20.93 7.60 -3.44
CA ASP A 120 21.39 8.38 -2.28
C ASP A 120 20.83 7.87 -0.93
N GLY A 121 19.97 6.86 -0.96
CA GLY A 121 19.31 6.30 0.22
C GLY A 121 18.08 7.09 0.69
N ALA A 122 17.75 8.21 0.08
CA ALA A 122 16.57 8.98 0.43
C ALA A 122 15.31 8.34 -0.20
N PRO A 123 14.17 8.32 0.52
CA PRO A 123 12.90 7.82 -0.01
C PRO A 123 12.39 8.63 -1.20
N ARG A 124 11.77 7.95 -2.16
CA ARG A 124 11.23 8.51 -3.41
C ARG A 124 9.75 8.24 -3.62
N SER A 125 9.24 7.13 -3.08
CA SER A 125 7.82 6.80 -3.10
C SER A 125 7.44 5.97 -1.89
N TRP A 126 6.16 6.00 -1.54
CA TRP A 126 5.58 5.35 -0.38
C TRP A 126 4.28 4.67 -0.76
N GLY A 127 4.00 3.54 -0.17
CA GLY A 127 2.76 2.84 -0.47
C GLY A 127 2.47 1.64 0.41
N VAL A 128 1.36 1.01 0.08
CA VAL A 128 0.90 -0.27 0.65
C VAL A 128 0.71 -1.24 -0.49
N ARG A 129 1.10 -2.50 -0.29
CA ARG A 129 0.87 -3.54 -1.29
C ARG A 129 0.43 -4.85 -0.66
N LEU A 130 -0.43 -5.55 -1.39
CA LEU A 130 -0.99 -6.82 -1.01
C LEU A 130 -0.69 -7.86 -2.07
N PHE A 131 -0.41 -9.08 -1.62
CA PHE A 131 -0.10 -10.22 -2.47
C PHE A 131 -0.92 -11.44 -2.03
N THR A 132 -1.29 -12.29 -2.97
CA THR A 132 -1.90 -13.57 -2.67
C THR A 132 -0.95 -14.47 -1.90
N ALA A 133 -1.45 -15.56 -1.33
CA ALA A 133 -0.59 -16.59 -0.73
C ALA A 133 0.32 -17.27 -1.77
N ALA A 134 -0.05 -17.24 -3.06
CA ALA A 134 0.81 -17.70 -4.15
C ALA A 134 1.92 -16.71 -4.55
N GLY A 135 1.87 -15.48 -4.03
CA GLY A 135 2.86 -14.43 -4.28
C GLY A 135 2.49 -13.47 -5.41
N ASP A 136 1.31 -13.64 -6.03
CA ASP A 136 0.83 -12.71 -7.05
C ASP A 136 0.38 -11.39 -6.42
N GLN A 137 0.74 -10.27 -7.04
CA GLN A 137 0.33 -8.98 -6.53
C GLN A 137 -1.17 -8.74 -6.79
N GLN A 138 -1.90 -8.50 -5.70
CA GLN A 138 -3.33 -8.17 -5.76
C GLN A 138 -3.56 -6.68 -5.96
N MET A 139 -2.81 -5.85 -5.23
CA MET A 139 -3.00 -4.40 -5.21
C MET A 139 -1.72 -3.71 -4.75
N THR A 140 -1.42 -2.57 -5.37
CA THR A 140 -0.57 -1.52 -4.81
C THR A 140 -1.41 -0.27 -4.62
N VAL A 141 -1.27 0.35 -3.47
CA VAL A 141 -1.76 1.71 -3.22
C VAL A 141 -0.54 2.62 -3.13
N PHE A 142 -0.44 3.56 -4.05
CA PHE A 142 0.57 4.61 -4.04
C PHE A 142 0.04 5.77 -3.20
N LEU A 143 0.73 6.06 -2.12
CA LEU A 143 0.37 7.18 -1.25
C LEU A 143 0.87 8.51 -1.82
N PRO A 144 0.34 9.65 -1.36
CA PRO A 144 0.71 10.96 -1.87
C PRO A 144 2.21 11.18 -1.86
N ASN A 145 2.75 11.62 -3.00
CA ASN A 145 4.19 11.80 -3.18
C ASN A 145 4.57 13.27 -3.03
N PRO A 146 5.43 13.63 -2.06
CA PRO A 146 5.89 15.00 -1.83
C PRO A 146 6.55 15.67 -3.04
N PHE A 147 7.12 14.86 -3.93
CA PHE A 147 7.85 15.36 -5.10
C PHE A 147 6.97 15.63 -6.33
N LEU A 148 5.67 15.35 -6.22
CA LEU A 148 4.71 15.56 -7.30
C LEU A 148 3.71 16.67 -6.93
N GLY A 149 3.43 17.56 -7.86
CA GLY A 149 2.30 18.47 -7.79
C GLY A 149 0.96 17.74 -7.98
N ASP A 150 -0.14 18.42 -7.75
CA ASP A 150 -1.49 17.86 -7.92
C ASP A 150 -1.82 17.59 -9.41
N ASP A 151 -1.07 18.20 -10.31
CA ASP A 151 -1.10 17.95 -11.75
C ASP A 151 -0.23 16.74 -12.18
N GLY A 152 0.38 16.03 -11.22
CA GLY A 152 1.26 14.90 -11.45
C GLY A 152 2.67 15.26 -11.96
N ARG A 153 2.98 16.56 -12.10
CA ARG A 153 4.31 17.01 -12.51
C ARG A 153 5.26 17.11 -11.33
N LEU A 154 6.54 17.14 -11.62
CA LEU A 154 7.56 17.34 -10.59
C LEU A 154 7.40 18.68 -9.90
N ALA A 155 7.29 18.66 -8.57
CA ALA A 155 7.27 19.85 -7.76
C ALA A 155 8.66 20.51 -7.71
N ARG A 156 8.69 21.84 -7.67
CA ARG A 156 9.95 22.58 -7.51
C ARG A 156 10.63 22.35 -6.16
N GLN A 157 9.82 22.12 -5.15
CA GLN A 157 10.23 21.77 -3.79
C GLN A 157 9.29 20.71 -3.24
N PRO A 158 9.77 19.80 -2.39
CA PRO A 158 8.92 18.77 -1.78
C PRO A 158 7.84 19.39 -0.90
N ASP A 159 6.60 18.92 -1.06
CA ASP A 159 5.50 19.20 -0.16
C ASP A 159 5.39 18.07 0.89
N TRP A 160 6.07 18.23 2.00
CA TRP A 160 6.12 17.22 3.06
C TRP A 160 4.76 16.99 3.75
N SER A 161 3.76 17.86 3.57
CA SER A 161 2.42 17.64 4.11
C SER A 161 1.74 16.43 3.47
N LYS A 162 2.13 16.06 2.27
CA LYS A 162 1.63 14.88 1.55
C LYS A 162 1.98 13.55 2.23
N LEU A 163 2.95 13.53 3.14
CA LEU A 163 3.26 12.34 3.94
C LEU A 163 2.31 12.11 5.13
N ALA A 164 1.31 12.95 5.35
CA ALA A 164 0.36 12.77 6.45
C ALA A 164 -0.30 11.39 6.43
N ALA A 165 -0.80 10.95 5.27
CA ALA A 165 -1.41 9.63 5.10
C ALA A 165 -0.43 8.48 5.43
N TRP A 166 0.83 8.59 4.98
CA TRP A 166 1.89 7.62 5.29
C TRP A 166 2.15 7.53 6.79
N ASP A 167 2.31 8.66 7.46
CA ASP A 167 2.62 8.72 8.88
C ASP A 167 1.45 8.23 9.74
N GLU A 168 0.22 8.62 9.40
CA GLU A 168 -1.00 8.25 10.12
C GLU A 168 -1.29 6.75 9.99
N LEU A 169 -1.23 6.20 8.78
CA LEU A 169 -1.46 4.78 8.56
C LEU A 169 -0.37 3.92 9.21
N ARG A 170 0.90 4.30 9.13
CA ARG A 170 1.98 3.57 9.82
C ARG A 170 1.84 3.63 11.34
N ARG A 171 1.39 4.73 11.88
CA ARG A 171 1.11 4.84 13.32
C ARG A 171 -0.04 3.92 13.72
N ALA A 172 -1.13 3.92 12.96
CA ALA A 172 -2.33 3.14 13.26
C ALA A 172 -2.09 1.62 13.16
N TYR A 173 -1.34 1.17 12.14
CA TYR A 173 -1.22 -0.26 11.82
C TYR A 173 0.11 -0.90 12.21
N LEU A 174 1.14 -0.10 12.49
CA LEU A 174 2.48 -0.60 12.85
C LEU A 174 3.00 -0.04 14.18
N ASP A 175 2.25 0.84 14.83
CA ASP A 175 2.68 1.59 16.02
C ASP A 175 4.04 2.30 15.79
N ARG A 176 4.19 2.93 14.62
CA ARG A 176 5.43 3.61 14.24
C ARG A 176 5.22 5.11 14.08
N PRO A 177 6.07 5.92 14.74
CA PRO A 177 6.06 7.37 14.54
C PRO A 177 6.55 7.74 13.14
N ALA A 178 6.35 9.01 12.77
CA ALA A 178 6.95 9.58 11.57
C ALA A 178 8.47 9.39 11.59
N ASP A 179 9.03 8.97 10.45
CA ASP A 179 10.47 8.75 10.29
C ASP A 179 11.10 9.98 9.64
N PRO A 180 12.09 10.64 10.30
CA PRO A 180 12.78 11.80 9.69
C PRO A 180 13.41 11.49 8.33
N LEU A 181 13.81 10.24 8.06
CA LEU A 181 14.34 9.82 6.77
C LEU A 181 13.35 10.06 5.64
N ASP A 182 12.05 9.93 5.89
CA ASP A 182 11.01 10.15 4.87
C ASP A 182 11.00 11.59 4.34
N ARG A 183 11.64 12.53 5.03
CA ARG A 183 11.74 13.94 4.67
C ARG A 183 13.15 14.39 4.29
N SER A 184 14.03 13.45 3.94
CA SER A 184 15.44 13.73 3.64
C SER A 184 15.74 13.93 2.15
N GLY A 185 14.83 13.58 1.24
CA GLY A 185 15.07 13.64 -0.20
C GLY A 185 14.92 15.05 -0.78
N SER A 186 15.69 15.34 -1.83
CA SER A 186 15.65 16.63 -2.54
C SER A 186 14.84 16.59 -3.86
N GLY A 187 14.20 15.49 -4.18
CA GLY A 187 13.40 15.29 -5.38
C GLY A 187 13.80 14.03 -6.15
N PRO A 188 12.97 13.60 -7.13
CA PRO A 188 13.34 12.50 -8.00
C PRO A 188 14.56 12.92 -8.81
N VAL A 189 15.64 12.19 -8.71
CA VAL A 189 16.71 12.26 -9.70
C VAL A 189 16.16 11.56 -10.94
N CYS A 190 15.87 12.32 -12.00
CA CYS A 190 15.64 11.72 -13.30
C CYS A 190 16.89 10.91 -13.63
N GLY A 191 16.80 9.59 -13.44
CA GLY A 191 17.85 8.67 -13.83
C GLY A 191 17.96 8.71 -15.34
N GLY A 192 19.16 9.08 -15.83
CA GLY A 192 19.53 8.80 -17.20
C GLY A 192 19.71 7.29 -17.40
#